data_13af4319b63afe7bac44db77695dcee5
#
_entry.id   13af4319b63afe7bac44db77695dcee5
#
_cell.length_a   1.000
_cell.length_b   1.000
_cell.length_c   1.000
_cell.angle_alpha   90.00
_cell.angle_beta   90.00
_cell.angle_gamma   90.00
#
_symmetry.space_group_name_H-M   'P 1'
#
loop_
_entity.id
_entity.type
_entity.pdbx_description
1 polymer ?
#
loop_
_entity_poly.entity_id
_entity_poly.type
_entity_poly.pdbx_seq_one_letter_code
_entity_poly.pdbx_strand_id
1 'polypeptide(L)'
;MKALFKPTSYHRGARWAIAATLTWKLISFANALLIAAFFGATFRTDIYFYLIMLMGFGFTFLQRLNNTVLIPEAMFLQAENPQQAQQFLTMWLYIYAGIGIVLCTIGFLFPVKLWQLFSGFDVTYLTTQRNLLCAGFVLFSFYLLTYYLQAIVEMFKFFGTAWLGILNALCPFIFLLCFGRKIGLISMVYGFLVSNLLQIIILLVLLRTQLHWTFTPSWIHLEKRTQQNAAAGQLLAALEIANSWLPLYLISSIGTGFISALNYCRQLTDSPTEILTNRLTNVSKIALTEQAAHHHKEAFNRAFLHTNFVLIFLLTPLTVFTVYFAPDIVDLFFKRGEFTTLAAQHTVQFLRPFIVTVLLLAPSMVQSAAIAAQRKVKENFPYALCASAVFFIAILCLIPRYGAFMYAYLSVGGLVLGGYLNYLFFRKHLPFVSFKEMYLDLAKLTILNLGALLCAAIVKGILPPSGAFLNILICGLFYMAGLFLLTSQTGLLKRFLQSVRG
;
A
#
# COMPACT_ATOMS: atom_id res chain seq x y z
N MET A 1 4.73 -2.46 -29.12
CA MET A 1 3.52 -3.08 -28.54
C MET A 1 3.52 -4.61 -28.62
N LYS A 2 3.79 -5.26 -29.77
CA LYS A 2 3.79 -6.75 -29.89
C LYS A 2 4.70 -7.48 -28.88
N ALA A 3 5.80 -6.88 -28.39
CA ALA A 3 6.70 -7.49 -27.41
C ALA A 3 6.17 -7.49 -25.97
N LEU A 4 5.26 -6.57 -25.62
CA LEU A 4 4.65 -6.45 -24.29
C LEU A 4 3.64 -7.57 -24.00
N PHE A 5 3.02 -8.10 -25.07
CA PHE A 5 1.99 -9.13 -24.98
C PHE A 5 2.50 -10.52 -25.37
N LYS A 6 3.78 -10.80 -25.10
CA LYS A 6 4.36 -12.14 -25.24
C LYS A 6 4.77 -12.68 -23.88
N PRO A 7 4.69 -13.99 -23.65
CA PRO A 7 5.22 -14.61 -22.44
C PRO A 7 6.70 -14.24 -22.26
N THR A 8 7.08 -13.87 -21.05
CA THR A 8 8.43 -13.41 -20.72
C THR A 8 9.01 -14.15 -19.53
N SER A 9 10.35 -14.19 -19.42
CA SER A 9 11.02 -14.74 -18.25
C SER A 9 10.71 -13.93 -16.98
N TYR A 10 10.74 -14.57 -15.82
CA TYR A 10 10.49 -13.93 -14.52
C TYR A 10 11.38 -12.72 -14.29
N HIS A 11 12.68 -12.77 -14.61
CA HIS A 11 13.62 -11.65 -14.44
C HIS A 11 13.26 -10.43 -15.30
N ARG A 12 12.85 -10.66 -16.54
CA ARG A 12 12.41 -9.59 -17.44
C ARG A 12 11.06 -9.03 -16.99
N GLY A 13 10.15 -9.90 -16.59
CA GLY A 13 8.85 -9.53 -16.04
C GLY A 13 8.97 -8.66 -14.78
N ALA A 14 9.87 -9.02 -13.86
CA ALA A 14 10.14 -8.24 -12.65
C ALA A 14 10.64 -6.83 -12.97
N ARG A 15 11.59 -6.69 -13.92
CA ARG A 15 12.07 -5.35 -14.34
C ARG A 15 10.95 -4.50 -14.95
N TRP A 16 10.09 -5.08 -15.77
CA TRP A 16 8.95 -4.38 -16.35
C TRP A 16 7.93 -3.97 -15.29
N ALA A 17 7.62 -4.85 -14.35
CA ALA A 17 6.73 -4.54 -13.24
C ALA A 17 7.27 -3.38 -12.36
N ILE A 18 8.59 -3.33 -12.12
CA ILE A 18 9.21 -2.23 -11.37
C ILE A 18 9.06 -0.91 -12.13
N ALA A 19 9.42 -0.88 -13.42
CA ALA A 19 9.31 0.33 -14.24
C ALA A 19 7.85 0.83 -14.35
N ALA A 20 6.91 -0.10 -14.58
CA ALA A 20 5.48 0.21 -14.60
C ALA A 20 4.98 0.78 -13.27
N THR A 21 5.40 0.19 -12.13
CA THR A 21 5.03 0.67 -10.79
C THR A 21 5.54 2.08 -10.53
N LEU A 22 6.80 2.36 -10.88
CA LEU A 22 7.39 3.70 -10.71
C LEU A 22 6.65 4.74 -11.55
N THR A 23 6.39 4.43 -12.83
CA THR A 23 5.65 5.33 -13.72
C THR A 23 4.22 5.58 -13.21
N TRP A 24 3.52 4.53 -12.79
CA TRP A 24 2.20 4.62 -12.19
C TRP A 24 2.20 5.51 -10.94
N LYS A 25 3.18 5.33 -10.03
CA LYS A 25 3.31 6.13 -8.81
C LYS A 25 3.54 7.61 -9.08
N LEU A 26 4.39 7.95 -10.04
CA LEU A 26 4.64 9.35 -10.41
C LEU A 26 3.35 10.03 -10.93
N ILE A 27 2.61 9.35 -11.81
CA ILE A 27 1.35 9.90 -12.33
C ILE A 27 0.28 9.97 -11.22
N SER A 28 0.20 8.96 -10.35
CA SER A 28 -0.74 8.96 -9.20
C SER A 28 -0.43 10.08 -8.22
N PHE A 29 0.85 10.38 -7.98
CA PHE A 29 1.25 11.52 -7.16
C PHE A 29 0.85 12.85 -7.82
N ALA A 30 1.07 12.99 -9.14
CA ALA A 30 0.60 14.17 -9.89
C ALA A 30 -0.93 14.32 -9.84
N ASN A 31 -1.70 13.22 -9.89
CA ASN A 31 -3.15 13.23 -9.65
C ASN A 31 -3.50 13.82 -8.28
N ALA A 32 -2.82 13.38 -7.22
CA ALA A 32 -3.07 13.88 -5.86
C ALA A 32 -2.78 15.38 -5.75
N LEU A 33 -1.70 15.87 -6.39
CA LEU A 33 -1.39 17.30 -6.45
C LEU A 33 -2.47 18.11 -7.16
N LEU A 34 -2.99 17.61 -8.28
CA LEU A 34 -4.07 18.28 -9.01
C LEU A 34 -5.39 18.27 -8.22
N ILE A 35 -5.74 17.16 -7.56
CA ILE A 35 -6.93 17.09 -6.70
C ILE A 35 -6.80 18.10 -5.57
N ALA A 36 -5.65 18.18 -4.92
CA ALA A 36 -5.39 19.16 -3.87
C ALA A 36 -5.54 20.60 -4.37
N ALA A 37 -4.97 20.91 -5.55
CA ALA A 37 -5.02 22.24 -6.14
C ALA A 37 -6.43 22.64 -6.60
N PHE A 38 -7.24 21.72 -7.13
CA PHE A 38 -8.58 22.01 -7.69
C PHE A 38 -9.70 21.96 -6.65
N PHE A 39 -9.58 21.11 -5.63
CA PHE A 39 -10.67 20.80 -4.70
C PHE A 39 -10.29 20.92 -3.22
N GLY A 40 -9.01 21.07 -2.90
CA GLY A 40 -8.51 21.17 -1.53
C GLY A 40 -8.81 19.93 -0.67
N ALA A 41 -9.08 20.17 0.63
CA ALA A 41 -9.52 19.16 1.58
C ALA A 41 -10.95 19.52 2.06
N THR A 42 -11.94 19.05 1.34
CA THR A 42 -13.36 19.33 1.51
C THR A 42 -14.15 18.04 1.73
N PHE A 43 -15.43 18.11 2.13
CA PHE A 43 -16.29 16.92 2.22
C PHE A 43 -16.38 16.15 0.90
N ARG A 44 -16.26 16.83 -0.27
CA ARG A 44 -16.29 16.17 -1.59
C ARG A 44 -15.05 15.32 -1.82
N THR A 45 -13.88 15.85 -1.47
CA THR A 45 -12.62 15.11 -1.55
C THR A 45 -12.56 13.99 -0.52
N ASP A 46 -13.16 14.18 0.67
CA ASP A 46 -13.25 13.14 1.69
C ASP A 46 -14.05 11.93 1.19
N ILE A 47 -15.25 12.15 0.64
CA ILE A 47 -16.09 11.08 0.09
C ILE A 47 -15.37 10.37 -1.06
N TYR A 48 -14.72 11.12 -1.97
CA TYR A 48 -13.97 10.55 -3.07
C TYR A 48 -12.80 9.67 -2.58
N PHE A 49 -11.96 10.18 -1.68
CA PHE A 49 -10.83 9.39 -1.15
C PHE A 49 -11.30 8.19 -0.33
N TYR A 50 -12.37 8.36 0.45
CA TYR A 50 -12.98 7.25 1.18
C TYR A 50 -13.46 6.15 0.23
N LEU A 51 -14.11 6.52 -0.87
CA LEU A 51 -14.54 5.61 -1.93
C LEU A 51 -13.36 4.82 -2.50
N ILE A 52 -12.26 5.49 -2.86
CA ILE A 52 -11.06 4.82 -3.39
C ILE A 52 -10.42 3.88 -2.35
N MET A 53 -10.36 4.30 -1.07
CA MET A 53 -9.83 3.44 0.01
C MET A 53 -10.71 2.21 0.25
N LEU A 54 -12.05 2.37 0.26
CA LEU A 54 -12.98 1.26 0.43
C LEU A 54 -12.87 0.24 -0.72
N MET A 55 -12.69 0.71 -1.96
CA MET A 55 -12.39 -0.15 -3.11
C MET A 55 -11.09 -0.93 -2.91
N GLY A 56 -10.06 -0.30 -2.37
CA GLY A 56 -8.79 -0.94 -2.04
C GLY A 56 -8.94 -2.12 -1.08
N PHE A 57 -9.88 -2.05 -0.13
CA PHE A 57 -10.15 -3.16 0.79
C PHE A 57 -10.81 -4.35 0.07
N GLY A 58 -11.81 -4.08 -0.77
CA GLY A 58 -12.41 -5.12 -1.60
C GLY A 58 -11.40 -5.80 -2.52
N PHE A 59 -10.52 -4.99 -3.12
CA PHE A 59 -9.39 -5.45 -3.90
C PHE A 59 -8.46 -6.39 -3.10
N THR A 60 -8.04 -6.00 -1.90
CA THR A 60 -7.16 -6.81 -1.04
C THR A 60 -7.81 -8.16 -0.70
N PHE A 61 -9.12 -8.16 -0.41
CA PHE A 61 -9.89 -9.37 -0.13
C PHE A 61 -9.87 -10.35 -1.30
N LEU A 62 -10.11 -9.85 -2.51
CA LEU A 62 -10.15 -10.67 -3.72
C LEU A 62 -8.77 -11.11 -4.18
N GLN A 63 -7.77 -10.24 -4.05
CA GLN A 63 -6.38 -10.59 -4.31
C GLN A 63 -5.94 -11.79 -3.49
N ARG A 64 -6.31 -11.80 -2.21
CA ARG A 64 -5.97 -12.93 -1.36
C ARG A 64 -6.65 -14.21 -1.85
N LEU A 65 -7.94 -14.16 -2.21
CA LEU A 65 -8.66 -15.31 -2.79
C LEU A 65 -7.98 -15.82 -4.08
N ASN A 66 -7.67 -14.92 -4.99
CA ASN A 66 -7.01 -15.26 -6.24
C ASN A 66 -5.65 -15.93 -6.00
N ASN A 67 -4.80 -15.32 -5.18
CA ASN A 67 -3.41 -15.75 -5.00
C ASN A 67 -3.26 -16.98 -4.10
N THR A 68 -4.20 -17.22 -3.17
CA THR A 68 -4.09 -18.35 -2.24
C THR A 68 -4.90 -19.56 -2.66
N VAL A 69 -5.89 -19.38 -3.53
CA VAL A 69 -6.85 -20.45 -3.90
C VAL A 69 -6.99 -20.60 -5.40
N LEU A 70 -7.52 -19.57 -6.10
CA LEU A 70 -7.98 -19.75 -7.47
C LEU A 70 -6.82 -19.99 -8.46
N ILE A 71 -5.76 -19.20 -8.38
CA ILE A 71 -4.61 -19.35 -9.28
C ILE A 71 -3.82 -20.62 -8.99
N PRO A 72 -3.47 -20.98 -7.73
CA PRO A 72 -2.83 -22.26 -7.45
C PRO A 72 -3.64 -23.46 -7.91
N GLU A 73 -4.96 -23.51 -7.65
CA GLU A 73 -5.82 -24.59 -8.11
C GLU A 73 -5.85 -24.69 -9.63
N ALA A 74 -5.99 -23.55 -10.31
CA ALA A 74 -5.94 -23.49 -11.76
C ALA A 74 -4.61 -23.99 -12.33
N MET A 75 -3.49 -23.73 -11.64
CA MET A 75 -2.17 -24.24 -12.05
C MET A 75 -2.06 -25.77 -11.91
N PHE A 76 -2.63 -26.35 -10.86
CA PHE A 76 -2.71 -27.81 -10.71
C PHE A 76 -3.58 -28.42 -11.83
N LEU A 77 -4.79 -27.89 -12.04
CA LEU A 77 -5.67 -28.32 -13.12
C LEU A 77 -5.01 -28.17 -14.50
N GLN A 78 -4.24 -27.11 -14.73
CA GLN A 78 -3.54 -26.88 -15.98
C GLN A 78 -2.45 -27.93 -16.25
N ALA A 79 -1.80 -28.46 -15.22
CA ALA A 79 -0.80 -29.51 -15.35
C ALA A 79 -1.43 -30.86 -15.75
N GLU A 80 -2.67 -31.13 -15.30
CA GLU A 80 -3.41 -32.35 -15.61
C GLU A 80 -4.22 -32.22 -16.91
N ASN A 81 -5.02 -31.15 -17.02
CA ASN A 81 -5.89 -30.90 -18.18
C ASN A 81 -6.06 -29.38 -18.40
N PRO A 82 -5.36 -28.79 -19.39
CA PRO A 82 -5.43 -27.36 -19.68
C PRO A 82 -6.85 -26.84 -19.98
N GLN A 83 -7.71 -27.68 -20.56
CA GLN A 83 -9.08 -27.30 -20.88
C GLN A 83 -9.94 -27.16 -19.59
N GLN A 84 -9.76 -28.06 -18.63
CA GLN A 84 -10.43 -27.95 -17.32
C GLN A 84 -9.99 -26.71 -16.56
N ALA A 85 -8.71 -26.35 -16.58
CA ALA A 85 -8.21 -25.13 -15.97
C ALA A 85 -8.89 -23.90 -16.57
N GLN A 86 -9.02 -23.83 -17.91
CA GLN A 86 -9.73 -22.72 -18.57
C GLN A 86 -11.21 -22.66 -18.16
N GLN A 87 -11.88 -23.78 -18.13
CA GLN A 87 -13.29 -23.87 -17.71
C GLN A 87 -13.49 -23.44 -16.27
N PHE A 88 -12.63 -23.87 -15.35
CA PHE A 88 -12.61 -23.44 -13.96
C PHE A 88 -12.45 -21.92 -13.80
N LEU A 89 -11.46 -21.36 -14.46
CA LEU A 89 -11.22 -19.91 -14.42
C LEU A 89 -12.34 -19.12 -15.09
N THR A 90 -12.96 -19.65 -16.14
CA THR A 90 -14.13 -19.04 -16.78
C THR A 90 -15.35 -19.03 -15.88
N MET A 91 -15.57 -20.11 -15.13
CA MET A 91 -16.65 -20.16 -14.11
C MET A 91 -16.50 -19.02 -13.10
N TRP A 92 -15.30 -18.85 -12.55
CA TRP A 92 -15.02 -17.77 -11.62
C TRP A 92 -15.13 -16.37 -12.26
N LEU A 93 -14.79 -16.23 -13.55
CA LEU A 93 -15.01 -14.98 -14.28
C LEU A 93 -16.49 -14.60 -14.30
N TYR A 94 -17.38 -15.56 -14.56
CA TYR A 94 -18.84 -15.32 -14.51
C TYR A 94 -19.35 -15.06 -13.10
N ILE A 95 -18.78 -15.70 -12.07
CA ILE A 95 -19.11 -15.40 -10.66
C ILE A 95 -18.73 -13.94 -10.34
N TYR A 96 -17.51 -13.49 -10.70
CA TYR A 96 -17.10 -12.11 -10.50
C TYR A 96 -17.96 -11.11 -11.27
N ALA A 97 -18.33 -11.44 -12.51
CA ALA A 97 -19.26 -10.63 -13.29
C ALA A 97 -20.64 -10.55 -12.63
N GLY A 98 -21.17 -11.67 -12.14
CA GLY A 98 -22.43 -11.74 -11.42
C GLY A 98 -22.41 -10.90 -10.13
N ILE A 99 -21.35 -11.04 -9.32
CA ILE A 99 -21.15 -10.20 -8.12
C ILE A 99 -21.11 -8.71 -8.52
N GLY A 100 -20.39 -8.37 -9.60
CA GLY A 100 -20.34 -7.00 -10.12
C GLY A 100 -21.71 -6.45 -10.50
N ILE A 101 -22.53 -7.23 -11.22
CA ILE A 101 -23.90 -6.86 -11.59
C ILE A 101 -24.77 -6.63 -10.36
N VAL A 102 -24.72 -7.54 -9.37
CA VAL A 102 -25.48 -7.42 -8.11
C VAL A 102 -25.06 -6.15 -7.36
N LEU A 103 -23.75 -5.88 -7.24
CA LEU A 103 -23.25 -4.68 -6.58
C LEU A 103 -23.66 -3.39 -7.30
N CYS A 104 -23.61 -3.37 -8.63
CA CYS A 104 -24.14 -2.26 -9.43
C CYS A 104 -25.62 -2.03 -9.16
N THR A 105 -26.43 -3.10 -9.23
CA THR A 105 -27.88 -3.01 -9.04
C THR A 105 -28.22 -2.45 -7.66
N ILE A 106 -27.65 -3.04 -6.60
CA ILE A 106 -27.89 -2.58 -5.23
C ILE A 106 -27.35 -1.15 -5.04
N GLY A 107 -26.18 -0.85 -5.61
CA GLY A 107 -25.57 0.48 -5.56
C GLY A 107 -26.38 1.57 -6.26
N PHE A 108 -27.10 1.24 -7.34
CA PHE A 108 -28.03 2.17 -7.99
C PHE A 108 -29.35 2.35 -7.23
N LEU A 109 -29.89 1.27 -6.66
CA LEU A 109 -31.15 1.31 -5.91
C LEU A 109 -30.99 2.04 -4.57
N PHE A 110 -29.93 1.79 -3.84
CA PHE A 110 -29.73 2.26 -2.48
C PHE A 110 -28.36 2.91 -2.23
N PRO A 111 -27.87 3.84 -3.06
CA PRO A 111 -26.50 4.35 -2.97
C PRO A 111 -26.20 4.99 -1.62
N VAL A 112 -27.05 5.86 -1.13
CA VAL A 112 -26.85 6.60 0.13
C VAL A 112 -26.93 5.65 1.33
N LYS A 113 -27.93 4.74 1.38
CA LYS A 113 -28.11 3.80 2.49
C LYS A 113 -26.91 2.85 2.66
N LEU A 114 -26.39 2.35 1.52
CA LEU A 114 -25.21 1.49 1.56
C LEU A 114 -23.99 2.25 2.09
N TRP A 115 -23.78 3.49 1.61
CA TRP A 115 -22.65 4.29 2.10
C TRP A 115 -22.76 4.66 3.57
N GLN A 116 -23.98 4.90 4.09
CA GLN A 116 -24.21 5.09 5.52
C GLN A 116 -23.82 3.85 6.35
N LEU A 117 -23.98 2.65 5.81
CA LEU A 117 -23.57 1.43 6.51
C LEU A 117 -22.05 1.32 6.66
N PHE A 118 -21.30 1.79 5.65
CA PHE A 118 -19.85 1.63 5.59
C PHE A 118 -19.07 2.90 5.96
N SER A 119 -19.72 4.03 6.19
CA SER A 119 -19.07 5.31 6.54
C SER A 119 -19.85 6.06 7.59
N GLY A 120 -19.15 6.92 8.34
CA GLY A 120 -19.75 7.82 9.34
C GLY A 120 -20.12 9.21 8.78
N PHE A 121 -20.14 9.38 7.45
CA PHE A 121 -20.50 10.67 6.85
C PHE A 121 -21.96 11.04 7.08
N ASP A 122 -22.23 12.35 7.21
CA ASP A 122 -23.59 12.88 7.27
C ASP A 122 -24.35 12.56 5.98
N VAL A 123 -25.65 12.20 6.15
CA VAL A 123 -26.57 11.85 5.03
C VAL A 123 -26.65 12.98 4.00
N THR A 124 -26.64 14.22 4.46
CA THR A 124 -26.73 15.41 3.64
C THR A 124 -25.56 15.47 2.64
N TYR A 125 -24.36 15.19 3.12
CA TYR A 125 -23.18 15.13 2.24
C TYR A 125 -23.23 13.97 1.26
N LEU A 126 -23.67 12.79 1.70
CA LEU A 126 -23.82 11.61 0.83
C LEU A 126 -24.89 11.84 -0.26
N THR A 127 -26.03 12.44 0.07
CA THR A 127 -27.08 12.74 -0.90
C THR A 127 -26.61 13.74 -1.96
N THR A 128 -25.85 14.76 -1.58
CA THR A 128 -25.26 15.73 -2.51
C THR A 128 -24.28 15.07 -3.50
N GLN A 129 -23.62 13.97 -3.09
CA GLN A 129 -22.65 13.25 -3.92
C GLN A 129 -23.22 11.93 -4.48
N ARG A 130 -24.54 11.76 -4.58
CA ARG A 130 -25.21 10.54 -5.05
C ARG A 130 -24.64 9.99 -6.35
N ASN A 131 -24.39 10.86 -7.34
CA ASN A 131 -23.87 10.43 -8.64
C ASN A 131 -22.44 9.86 -8.53
N LEU A 132 -21.61 10.44 -7.67
CA LEU A 132 -20.27 9.94 -7.38
C LEU A 132 -20.35 8.55 -6.74
N LEU A 133 -21.27 8.35 -5.79
CA LEU A 133 -21.49 7.07 -5.11
C LEU A 133 -21.97 5.98 -6.07
N CYS A 134 -22.95 6.29 -6.92
CA CYS A 134 -23.42 5.36 -7.95
C CYS A 134 -22.29 4.97 -8.92
N ALA A 135 -21.54 5.95 -9.43
CA ALA A 135 -20.41 5.70 -10.32
C ALA A 135 -19.32 4.88 -9.63
N GLY A 136 -19.16 5.04 -8.31
CA GLY A 136 -18.26 4.23 -7.48
C GLY A 136 -18.61 2.74 -7.47
N PHE A 137 -19.87 2.34 -7.35
CA PHE A 137 -20.27 0.94 -7.42
C PHE A 137 -20.01 0.32 -8.79
N VAL A 138 -20.27 1.08 -9.87
CA VAL A 138 -19.92 0.65 -11.22
C VAL A 138 -18.41 0.46 -11.34
N LEU A 139 -17.63 1.43 -10.88
CA LEU A 139 -16.18 1.35 -10.89
C LEU A 139 -15.67 0.13 -10.12
N PHE A 140 -16.21 -0.13 -8.95
CA PHE A 140 -15.83 -1.30 -8.14
C PHE A 140 -16.06 -2.60 -8.91
N SER A 141 -17.21 -2.73 -9.60
CA SER A 141 -17.55 -3.91 -10.42
C SER A 141 -16.55 -4.10 -11.58
N PHE A 142 -16.15 -3.03 -12.26
CA PHE A 142 -15.12 -3.10 -13.30
C PHE A 142 -13.74 -3.46 -12.72
N TYR A 143 -13.40 -2.94 -11.54
CA TYR A 143 -12.15 -3.29 -10.85
C TYR A 143 -12.08 -4.79 -10.52
N LEU A 144 -13.17 -5.40 -10.05
CA LEU A 144 -13.22 -6.83 -9.78
C LEU A 144 -12.84 -7.66 -11.01
N LEU A 145 -13.44 -7.33 -12.16
CA LEU A 145 -13.19 -8.04 -13.41
C LEU A 145 -11.78 -7.81 -13.94
N THR A 146 -11.34 -6.55 -13.99
CA THR A 146 -10.00 -6.19 -14.48
C THR A 146 -8.93 -6.96 -13.69
N TYR A 147 -9.07 -6.97 -12.38
CA TYR A 147 -8.10 -7.57 -11.49
C TYR A 147 -8.05 -9.09 -11.64
N TYR A 148 -9.21 -9.71 -11.74
CA TYR A 148 -9.29 -11.15 -11.95
C TYR A 148 -8.68 -11.56 -13.30
N LEU A 149 -9.04 -10.85 -14.37
CA LEU A 149 -8.49 -11.10 -15.71
C LEU A 149 -6.95 -10.90 -15.73
N GLN A 150 -6.45 -9.89 -15.03
CA GLN A 150 -5.01 -9.67 -14.92
C GLN A 150 -4.32 -10.83 -14.20
N ALA A 151 -4.88 -11.35 -13.11
CA ALA A 151 -4.33 -12.50 -12.40
C ALA A 151 -4.26 -13.76 -13.29
N ILE A 152 -5.30 -14.00 -14.12
CA ILE A 152 -5.30 -15.10 -15.10
C ILE A 152 -4.13 -14.93 -16.09
N VAL A 153 -3.99 -13.76 -16.68
CA VAL A 153 -3.00 -13.48 -17.71
C VAL A 153 -1.56 -13.56 -17.14
N GLU A 154 -1.36 -13.12 -15.91
CA GLU A 154 -0.07 -13.24 -15.20
C GLU A 154 0.29 -14.69 -14.90
N MET A 155 -0.68 -15.58 -14.62
CA MET A 155 -0.47 -17.01 -14.47
C MET A 155 0.19 -17.62 -15.73
N PHE A 156 -0.18 -17.13 -16.91
CA PHE A 156 0.42 -17.53 -18.19
C PHE A 156 1.70 -16.76 -18.56
N LYS A 157 2.33 -16.06 -17.59
CA LYS A 157 3.61 -15.33 -17.73
C LYS A 157 3.58 -14.12 -18.67
N PHE A 158 2.42 -13.53 -18.92
CA PHE A 158 2.27 -12.29 -19.68
C PHE A 158 2.52 -11.05 -18.80
N PHE A 159 3.70 -10.97 -18.21
CA PHE A 159 4.04 -9.90 -17.24
C PHE A 159 4.07 -8.50 -17.86
N GLY A 160 4.08 -8.36 -19.16
CA GLY A 160 3.94 -7.06 -19.84
C GLY A 160 2.61 -6.38 -19.60
N THR A 161 1.57 -7.10 -19.17
CA THR A 161 0.27 -6.55 -18.80
C THR A 161 0.34 -5.62 -17.57
N ALA A 162 1.40 -5.71 -16.76
CA ALA A 162 1.63 -4.74 -15.67
C ALA A 162 1.63 -3.28 -16.15
N TRP A 163 2.01 -3.01 -17.41
CA TRP A 163 1.95 -1.69 -18.02
C TRP A 163 0.52 -1.17 -18.23
N LEU A 164 -0.47 -2.05 -18.31
CA LEU A 164 -1.89 -1.65 -18.39
C LEU A 164 -2.33 -0.94 -17.11
N GLY A 165 -1.72 -1.25 -15.97
CA GLY A 165 -1.98 -0.57 -14.71
C GLY A 165 -1.70 0.94 -14.76
N ILE A 166 -0.83 1.42 -15.66
CA ILE A 166 -0.58 2.85 -15.86
C ILE A 166 -1.83 3.58 -16.33
N LEU A 167 -2.71 2.91 -17.08
CA LEU A 167 -3.99 3.50 -17.52
C LEU A 167 -4.83 3.94 -16.31
N ASN A 168 -4.75 3.22 -15.17
CA ASN A 168 -5.45 3.59 -13.94
C ASN A 168 -4.92 4.89 -13.27
N ALA A 169 -3.77 5.40 -13.69
CA ALA A 169 -3.31 6.72 -13.27
C ALA A 169 -3.49 7.75 -14.39
N LEU A 170 -3.24 7.37 -15.63
CA LEU A 170 -3.22 8.27 -16.79
C LEU A 170 -4.63 8.71 -17.22
N CYS A 171 -5.60 7.77 -17.34
CA CYS A 171 -6.95 8.15 -17.74
C CYS A 171 -7.62 9.09 -16.73
N PRO A 172 -7.63 8.82 -15.40
CA PRO A 172 -8.14 9.79 -14.44
C PRO A 172 -7.42 11.13 -14.48
N PHE A 173 -6.09 11.15 -14.72
CA PHE A 173 -5.32 12.38 -14.87
C PHE A 173 -5.82 13.23 -16.04
N ILE A 174 -5.98 12.62 -17.20
CA ILE A 174 -6.50 13.30 -18.40
C ILE A 174 -7.94 13.79 -18.15
N PHE A 175 -8.81 12.95 -17.58
CA PHE A 175 -10.19 13.32 -17.29
C PHE A 175 -10.28 14.48 -16.28
N LEU A 176 -9.41 14.49 -15.28
CA LEU A 176 -9.33 15.57 -14.31
C LEU A 176 -8.91 16.88 -14.96
N LEU A 177 -7.90 16.86 -15.82
CA LEU A 177 -7.45 18.07 -16.55
C LEU A 177 -8.51 18.60 -17.49
N CYS A 178 -9.18 17.73 -18.26
CA CYS A 178 -10.15 18.14 -19.28
C CYS A 178 -11.52 18.53 -18.69
N PHE A 179 -11.98 17.80 -17.69
CA PHE A 179 -13.35 17.88 -17.20
C PHE A 179 -13.47 18.23 -15.71
N GLY A 180 -12.37 18.20 -14.93
CA GLY A 180 -12.40 18.38 -13.49
C GLY A 180 -13.06 19.68 -13.04
N ARG A 181 -12.83 20.79 -13.75
CA ARG A 181 -13.47 22.08 -13.45
C ARG A 181 -14.95 22.12 -13.80
N LYS A 182 -15.43 21.31 -14.76
CA LYS A 182 -16.83 21.31 -15.22
C LYS A 182 -17.71 20.37 -14.40
N ILE A 183 -17.26 19.15 -14.16
CA ILE A 183 -18.06 18.09 -13.51
C ILE A 183 -17.51 17.65 -12.15
N GLY A 184 -16.41 18.26 -11.68
CA GLY A 184 -15.85 17.96 -10.36
C GLY A 184 -15.12 16.60 -10.28
N LEU A 185 -15.04 16.05 -9.08
CA LEU A 185 -14.31 14.79 -8.78
C LEU A 185 -14.87 13.54 -9.47
N ILE A 186 -16.12 13.58 -9.93
CA ILE A 186 -16.71 12.47 -10.70
C ILE A 186 -15.96 12.24 -12.02
N SER A 187 -15.26 13.27 -12.55
CA SER A 187 -14.38 13.13 -13.71
C SER A 187 -13.30 12.07 -13.50
N MET A 188 -12.73 12.01 -12.31
CA MET A 188 -11.74 10.98 -11.94
C MET A 188 -12.34 9.58 -12.01
N VAL A 189 -13.55 9.41 -11.47
CA VAL A 189 -14.24 8.11 -11.49
C VAL A 189 -14.54 7.68 -12.93
N TYR A 190 -14.97 8.59 -13.80
CA TYR A 190 -15.13 8.31 -15.22
C TYR A 190 -13.82 7.95 -15.91
N GLY A 191 -12.72 8.63 -15.56
CA GLY A 191 -11.38 8.27 -16.03
C GLY A 191 -10.97 6.84 -15.62
N PHE A 192 -11.24 6.45 -14.38
CA PHE A 192 -11.03 5.08 -13.92
C PHE A 192 -11.94 4.07 -14.64
N LEU A 193 -13.20 4.39 -14.89
CA LEU A 193 -14.12 3.53 -15.66
C LEU A 193 -13.60 3.28 -17.06
N VAL A 194 -13.20 4.33 -17.76
CA VAL A 194 -12.61 4.21 -19.11
C VAL A 194 -11.33 3.37 -19.07
N SER A 195 -10.45 3.61 -18.10
CA SER A 195 -9.23 2.82 -17.90
C SER A 195 -9.53 1.34 -17.74
N ASN A 196 -10.44 0.98 -16.80
CA ASN A 196 -10.77 -0.41 -16.54
C ASN A 196 -11.48 -1.07 -17.75
N LEU A 197 -12.37 -0.35 -18.43
CA LEU A 197 -13.02 -0.86 -19.65
C LEU A 197 -11.97 -1.19 -20.73
N LEU A 198 -11.03 -0.28 -20.98
CA LEU A 198 -9.93 -0.53 -21.93
C LEU A 198 -9.08 -1.74 -21.50
N GLN A 199 -8.77 -1.86 -20.22
CA GLN A 199 -8.01 -3.01 -19.71
C GLN A 199 -8.79 -4.32 -19.89
N ILE A 200 -10.08 -4.36 -19.55
CA ILE A 200 -10.92 -5.55 -19.75
C ILE A 200 -10.92 -5.96 -21.22
N ILE A 201 -11.15 -5.02 -22.14
CA ILE A 201 -11.15 -5.30 -23.57
C ILE A 201 -9.79 -5.88 -24.02
N ILE A 202 -8.69 -5.24 -23.63
CA ILE A 202 -7.34 -5.70 -24.01
C ILE A 202 -7.06 -7.10 -23.44
N LEU A 203 -7.41 -7.36 -22.18
CA LEU A 203 -7.17 -8.64 -21.53
C LEU A 203 -8.04 -9.75 -22.13
N LEU A 204 -9.31 -9.48 -22.43
CA LEU A 204 -10.19 -10.45 -23.12
C LEU A 204 -9.71 -10.76 -24.54
N VAL A 205 -9.27 -9.76 -25.30
CA VAL A 205 -8.68 -9.94 -26.64
C VAL A 205 -7.42 -10.78 -26.53
N LEU A 206 -6.56 -10.53 -25.53
CA LEU A 206 -5.34 -11.30 -25.30
C LEU A 206 -5.66 -12.77 -24.97
N LEU A 207 -6.62 -13.03 -24.07
CA LEU A 207 -7.07 -14.38 -23.77
C LEU A 207 -7.58 -15.09 -25.02
N ARG A 208 -8.39 -14.43 -25.83
CA ARG A 208 -8.95 -15.01 -27.06
C ARG A 208 -7.90 -15.29 -28.12
N THR A 209 -6.99 -14.34 -28.38
CA THR A 209 -6.05 -14.41 -29.52
C THR A 209 -4.76 -15.14 -29.21
N GLN A 210 -4.22 -15.03 -27.99
CA GLN A 210 -2.93 -15.64 -27.63
C GLN A 210 -3.08 -16.97 -26.89
N LEU A 211 -4.17 -17.11 -26.10
CA LEU A 211 -4.41 -18.32 -25.30
C LEU A 211 -5.54 -19.19 -25.87
N HIS A 212 -6.14 -18.80 -26.98
CA HIS A 212 -7.27 -19.53 -27.63
C HIS A 212 -8.38 -19.90 -26.66
N TRP A 213 -8.70 -18.95 -25.73
CA TRP A 213 -9.65 -19.16 -24.65
C TRP A 213 -11.07 -19.38 -25.16
N THR A 214 -11.74 -20.42 -24.66
CA THR A 214 -13.08 -20.84 -25.14
C THR A 214 -14.24 -20.20 -24.38
N PHE A 215 -14.04 -19.60 -23.24
CA PHE A 215 -15.07 -19.00 -22.36
C PHE A 215 -16.24 -19.93 -22.00
N THR A 216 -16.04 -21.24 -22.04
CA THR A 216 -17.02 -22.23 -21.63
C THR A 216 -16.83 -22.52 -20.13
N PRO A 217 -17.84 -22.24 -19.27
CA PRO A 217 -17.70 -22.53 -17.83
C PRO A 217 -17.96 -24.02 -17.56
N SER A 218 -17.27 -24.57 -16.56
CA SER A 218 -17.59 -25.85 -15.97
C SER A 218 -17.45 -25.77 -14.47
N TRP A 219 -18.41 -26.36 -13.76
CA TRP A 219 -18.39 -26.40 -12.30
C TRP A 219 -17.42 -27.50 -11.83
N ILE A 220 -16.29 -27.06 -11.26
CA ILE A 220 -15.30 -27.98 -10.69
C ILE A 220 -15.34 -27.80 -9.16
N HIS A 221 -15.55 -28.91 -8.46
CA HIS A 221 -15.60 -28.91 -7.00
C HIS A 221 -14.18 -28.81 -6.46
N LEU A 222 -13.95 -27.78 -5.64
CA LEU A 222 -12.71 -27.66 -4.88
C LEU A 222 -12.61 -28.75 -3.82
N GLU A 223 -11.45 -29.32 -3.61
CA GLU A 223 -11.21 -30.25 -2.52
C GLU A 223 -11.54 -29.61 -1.17
N LYS A 224 -12.04 -30.40 -0.22
CA LYS A 224 -12.41 -29.93 1.12
C LYS A 224 -11.25 -29.22 1.84
N ARG A 225 -10.03 -29.69 1.65
CA ARG A 225 -8.82 -29.06 2.21
C ARG A 225 -8.58 -27.67 1.62
N THR A 226 -8.73 -27.50 0.31
CA THR A 226 -8.61 -26.21 -0.39
C THR A 226 -9.68 -25.24 0.06
N GLN A 227 -10.93 -25.70 0.25
CA GLN A 227 -12.02 -24.88 0.79
C GLN A 227 -11.74 -24.39 2.22
N GLN A 228 -11.21 -25.25 3.09
CA GLN A 228 -10.85 -24.88 4.47
C GLN A 228 -9.70 -23.85 4.50
N ASN A 229 -8.68 -24.04 3.66
CA ASN A 229 -7.58 -23.07 3.53
C ASN A 229 -8.08 -21.73 3.00
N ALA A 230 -9.00 -21.76 2.02
CA ALA A 230 -9.65 -20.56 1.50
C ALA A 230 -10.40 -19.80 2.61
N ALA A 231 -11.24 -20.49 3.36
CA ALA A 231 -12.03 -19.89 4.44
C ALA A 231 -11.12 -19.26 5.52
N ALA A 232 -10.06 -19.96 5.94
CA ALA A 232 -9.10 -19.43 6.91
C ALA A 232 -8.35 -18.19 6.37
N GLY A 233 -7.93 -18.23 5.10
CA GLY A 233 -7.27 -17.11 4.43
C GLY A 233 -8.19 -15.88 4.31
N GLN A 234 -9.46 -16.09 3.98
CA GLN A 234 -10.44 -15.01 3.86
C GLN A 234 -10.83 -14.42 5.22
N LEU A 235 -10.89 -15.23 6.28
CA LEU A 235 -11.12 -14.74 7.64
C LEU A 235 -9.99 -13.79 8.08
N LEU A 236 -8.74 -14.17 7.82
CA LEU A 236 -7.59 -13.29 8.11
C LEU A 236 -7.64 -12.00 7.28
N ALA A 237 -8.02 -12.08 6.00
CA ALA A 237 -8.20 -10.89 5.16
C ALA A 237 -9.30 -9.97 5.72
N ALA A 238 -10.41 -10.53 6.17
CA ALA A 238 -11.50 -9.77 6.77
C ALA A 238 -11.07 -9.05 8.06
N LEU A 239 -10.26 -9.69 8.91
CA LEU A 239 -9.70 -9.06 10.11
C LEU A 239 -8.73 -7.91 9.78
N GLU A 240 -7.87 -8.08 8.79
CA GLU A 240 -6.97 -7.02 8.32
C GLU A 240 -7.76 -5.83 7.75
N ILE A 241 -8.80 -6.10 6.97
CA ILE A 241 -9.70 -5.08 6.42
C ILE A 241 -10.45 -4.37 7.54
N ALA A 242 -10.97 -5.08 8.53
CA ALA A 242 -11.66 -4.47 9.66
C ALA A 242 -10.73 -3.51 10.43
N ASN A 243 -9.50 -3.90 10.70
CA ASN A 243 -8.48 -3.05 11.32
C ASN A 243 -8.11 -1.80 10.49
N SER A 244 -8.23 -1.88 9.17
CA SER A 244 -7.91 -0.77 8.27
C SER A 244 -9.12 0.13 7.99
N TRP A 245 -10.32 -0.46 7.93
CA TRP A 245 -11.57 0.24 7.67
C TRP A 245 -12.10 1.01 8.88
N LEU A 246 -12.04 0.40 10.08
CA LEU A 246 -12.61 0.99 11.30
C LEU A 246 -12.07 2.42 11.61
N PRO A 247 -10.75 2.69 11.52
CA PRO A 247 -10.26 4.06 11.70
C PRO A 247 -10.87 5.04 10.71
N LEU A 248 -11.02 4.64 9.43
CA LEU A 248 -11.59 5.50 8.39
C LEU A 248 -13.07 5.77 8.66
N TYR A 249 -13.81 4.75 9.11
CA TYR A 249 -15.20 4.90 9.52
C TYR A 249 -15.33 5.95 10.64
N LEU A 250 -14.53 5.82 11.70
CA LEU A 250 -14.54 6.75 12.81
C LEU A 250 -14.10 8.15 12.42
N ILE A 251 -13.05 8.29 11.61
CA ILE A 251 -12.56 9.60 11.14
C ILE A 251 -13.61 10.30 10.26
N SER A 252 -14.33 9.54 9.43
CA SER A 252 -15.36 10.11 8.56
C SER A 252 -16.55 10.72 9.33
N SER A 253 -16.76 10.32 10.60
CA SER A 253 -17.79 10.87 11.47
C SER A 253 -17.36 12.11 12.28
N ILE A 254 -16.04 12.39 12.35
CA ILE A 254 -15.52 13.49 13.20
C ILE A 254 -15.67 14.85 12.52
N GLY A 255 -15.43 14.93 11.21
CA GLY A 255 -15.51 16.21 10.50
C GLY A 255 -14.98 16.16 9.08
N THR A 256 -15.05 17.28 8.38
CA THR A 256 -14.65 17.41 6.98
C THR A 256 -13.17 17.73 6.84
N GLY A 257 -12.55 17.22 5.75
CA GLY A 257 -11.15 17.45 5.40
C GLY A 257 -10.17 16.47 6.03
N PHE A 258 -10.57 15.67 7.01
CA PHE A 258 -9.67 14.74 7.69
C PHE A 258 -9.29 13.52 6.83
N ILE A 259 -10.23 12.94 6.10
CA ILE A 259 -9.96 11.82 5.18
C ILE A 259 -9.05 12.27 4.04
N SER A 260 -9.29 13.47 3.51
CA SER A 260 -8.44 14.07 2.47
C SER A 260 -7.02 14.32 2.99
N ALA A 261 -6.89 14.95 4.15
CA ALA A 261 -5.59 15.20 4.79
C ALA A 261 -4.82 13.89 5.05
N LEU A 262 -5.52 12.85 5.53
CA LEU A 262 -4.95 11.51 5.70
C LEU A 262 -4.48 10.91 4.37
N ASN A 263 -5.26 11.08 3.28
CA ASN A 263 -4.88 10.58 1.97
C ASN A 263 -3.65 11.32 1.43
N TYR A 264 -3.60 12.66 1.52
CA TYR A 264 -2.42 13.43 1.10
C TYR A 264 -1.18 13.06 1.92
N CYS A 265 -1.33 12.82 3.22
CA CYS A 265 -0.26 12.28 4.05
C CYS A 265 0.23 10.92 3.52
N ARG A 266 -0.69 9.99 3.23
CA ARG A 266 -0.36 8.65 2.71
C ARG A 266 0.36 8.70 1.36
N GLN A 267 0.05 9.65 0.48
CA GLN A 267 0.80 9.82 -0.77
C GLN A 267 2.30 10.06 -0.53
N LEU A 268 2.65 10.74 0.57
CA LEU A 268 4.04 10.99 0.94
C LEU A 268 4.69 9.80 1.65
N THR A 269 3.93 9.03 2.44
CA THR A 269 4.46 7.93 3.26
C THR A 269 4.47 6.58 2.56
N ASP A 270 3.49 6.29 1.71
CA ASP A 270 3.37 4.99 1.05
C ASP A 270 4.38 4.80 -0.08
N SER A 271 4.78 5.89 -0.76
CA SER A 271 5.75 5.82 -1.85
C SER A 271 7.13 5.26 -1.43
N PRO A 272 7.77 5.77 -0.35
CA PRO A 272 9.01 5.17 0.17
C PRO A 272 8.84 3.72 0.60
N THR A 273 7.72 3.38 1.25
CA THR A 273 7.42 2.01 1.70
C THR A 273 7.36 1.05 0.51
N GLU A 274 6.65 1.39 -0.55
CA GLU A 274 6.49 0.52 -1.71
C GLU A 274 7.77 0.39 -2.52
N ILE A 275 8.53 1.46 -2.68
CA ILE A 275 9.74 1.47 -3.50
C ILE A 275 10.90 0.78 -2.79
N LEU A 276 11.13 1.09 -1.51
CA LEU A 276 12.29 0.61 -0.76
C LEU A 276 11.97 -0.65 0.04
N THR A 277 10.98 -0.59 0.93
CA THR A 277 10.72 -1.65 1.90
C THR A 277 10.23 -2.92 1.22
N ASN A 278 9.20 -2.84 0.37
CA ASN A 278 8.62 -4.02 -0.27
C ASN A 278 9.63 -4.74 -1.18
N ARG A 279 10.48 -3.99 -1.90
CA ARG A 279 11.46 -4.58 -2.82
C ARG A 279 12.58 -5.29 -2.07
N LEU A 280 13.18 -4.61 -1.08
CA LEU A 280 14.26 -5.21 -0.28
C LEU A 280 13.76 -6.39 0.56
N THR A 281 12.56 -6.30 1.13
CA THR A 281 11.97 -7.40 1.89
C THR A 281 11.68 -8.63 1.02
N ASN A 282 11.22 -8.44 -0.22
CA ASN A 282 10.97 -9.57 -1.14
C ASN A 282 12.28 -10.30 -1.50
N VAL A 283 13.38 -9.58 -1.75
CA VAL A 283 14.69 -10.19 -1.98
C VAL A 283 15.18 -10.91 -0.72
N SER A 284 15.07 -10.26 0.43
CA SER A 284 15.46 -10.85 1.71
C SER A 284 14.65 -12.11 2.06
N LYS A 285 13.37 -12.15 1.74
CA LYS A 285 12.52 -13.33 1.94
C LYS A 285 13.07 -14.57 1.22
N ILE A 286 13.59 -14.41 0.02
CA ILE A 286 14.21 -15.50 -0.75
C ILE A 286 15.48 -15.96 -0.04
N ALA A 287 16.39 -15.04 0.30
CA ALA A 287 17.64 -15.35 0.99
C ALA A 287 17.40 -16.02 2.35
N LEU A 288 16.46 -15.50 3.17
CA LEU A 288 16.08 -16.09 4.45
C LEU A 288 15.51 -17.50 4.30
N THR A 289 14.67 -17.72 3.26
CA THR A 289 14.09 -19.05 3.01
C THR A 289 15.14 -20.06 2.60
N GLU A 290 16.11 -19.66 1.76
CA GLU A 290 17.23 -20.50 1.37
C GLU A 290 18.11 -20.89 2.56
N GLN A 291 18.51 -19.93 3.41
CA GLN A 291 19.31 -20.22 4.60
C GLN A 291 18.54 -21.06 5.63
N ALA A 292 17.21 -20.89 5.72
CA ALA A 292 16.36 -21.72 6.57
C ALA A 292 16.30 -23.16 6.06
N ALA A 293 16.20 -23.37 4.74
CA ALA A 293 16.18 -24.70 4.11
C ALA A 293 17.48 -25.49 4.33
N HIS A 294 18.61 -24.81 4.37
CA HIS A 294 19.93 -25.41 4.66
C HIS A 294 20.27 -25.48 6.15
N HIS A 295 19.35 -25.07 7.04
CA HIS A 295 19.57 -25.04 8.50
C HIS A 295 20.78 -24.21 8.97
N HIS A 296 21.23 -23.24 8.18
CA HIS A 296 22.39 -22.38 8.46
C HIS A 296 21.98 -21.19 9.35
N LYS A 297 21.92 -21.40 10.67
CA LYS A 297 21.43 -20.39 11.65
C LYS A 297 22.24 -19.09 11.63
N GLU A 298 23.57 -19.16 11.51
CA GLU A 298 24.43 -17.96 11.47
C GLU A 298 24.24 -17.15 10.17
N ALA A 299 24.17 -17.85 9.03
CA ALA A 299 23.92 -17.19 7.75
C ALA A 299 22.52 -16.57 7.69
N PHE A 300 21.52 -17.23 8.28
CA PHE A 300 20.18 -16.70 8.45
C PHE A 300 20.18 -15.42 9.29
N ASN A 301 20.86 -15.43 10.46
CA ASN A 301 20.96 -14.24 11.32
C ASN A 301 21.69 -13.10 10.62
N ARG A 302 22.77 -13.39 9.89
CA ARG A 302 23.47 -12.37 9.08
C ARG A 302 22.57 -11.77 8.02
N ALA A 303 21.83 -12.58 7.26
CA ALA A 303 20.88 -12.08 6.25
C ALA A 303 19.76 -11.22 6.87
N PHE A 304 19.24 -11.63 8.03
CA PHE A 304 18.24 -10.89 8.79
C PHE A 304 18.78 -9.51 9.23
N LEU A 305 19.95 -9.48 9.88
CA LEU A 305 20.58 -8.24 10.36
C LEU A 305 20.97 -7.32 9.21
N HIS A 306 21.53 -7.88 8.13
CA HIS A 306 21.93 -7.14 6.95
C HIS A 306 20.75 -6.40 6.31
N THR A 307 19.63 -7.09 6.06
CA THR A 307 18.45 -6.47 5.46
C THR A 307 17.86 -5.39 6.35
N ASN A 308 17.75 -5.66 7.67
CA ASN A 308 17.28 -4.65 8.61
C ASN A 308 18.19 -3.42 8.63
N PHE A 309 19.52 -3.61 8.65
CA PHE A 309 20.48 -2.53 8.63
C PHE A 309 20.34 -1.64 7.39
N VAL A 310 20.24 -2.23 6.19
CA VAL A 310 20.07 -1.48 4.93
C VAL A 310 18.78 -0.67 4.95
N LEU A 311 17.67 -1.28 5.37
CA LEU A 311 16.37 -0.58 5.45
C LEU A 311 16.40 0.55 6.48
N ILE A 312 16.93 0.31 7.67
CA ILE A 312 17.04 1.32 8.73
C ILE A 312 17.95 2.45 8.27
N PHE A 313 19.09 2.15 7.62
CA PHE A 313 20.02 3.16 7.10
C PHE A 313 19.37 4.09 6.07
N LEU A 314 18.53 3.55 5.16
CA LEU A 314 17.85 4.34 4.13
C LEU A 314 16.63 5.11 4.67
N LEU A 315 15.86 4.50 5.59
CA LEU A 315 14.58 5.07 6.03
C LEU A 315 14.72 6.04 7.21
N THR A 316 15.76 5.90 8.06
CA THR A 316 15.95 6.82 9.19
C THR A 316 16.16 8.26 8.75
N PRO A 317 17.05 8.56 7.77
CA PRO A 317 17.22 9.92 7.26
C PRO A 317 15.90 10.51 6.71
N LEU A 318 15.18 9.72 5.91
CA LEU A 318 13.90 10.13 5.35
C LEU A 318 12.90 10.47 6.46
N THR A 319 12.79 9.62 7.47
CA THR A 319 11.85 9.80 8.59
C THR A 319 12.21 11.03 9.42
N VAL A 320 13.46 11.15 9.88
CA VAL A 320 13.90 12.25 10.75
C VAL A 320 13.79 13.60 10.04
N PHE A 321 14.22 13.67 8.78
CA PHE A 321 14.08 14.86 7.96
C PHE A 321 12.62 15.26 7.76
N THR A 322 11.77 14.31 7.38
CA THR A 322 10.35 14.59 7.10
C THR A 322 9.59 15.01 8.36
N VAL A 323 9.85 14.43 9.53
CA VAL A 323 9.20 14.84 10.79
C VAL A 323 9.41 16.32 11.08
N TYR A 324 10.64 16.83 10.90
CA TYR A 324 10.96 18.22 11.18
C TYR A 324 10.50 19.17 10.06
N PHE A 325 10.75 18.82 8.80
CA PHE A 325 10.39 19.63 7.65
C PHE A 325 8.98 19.32 7.09
N ALA A 326 8.12 18.62 7.84
CA ALA A 326 6.76 18.30 7.41
C ALA A 326 5.97 19.54 6.93
N PRO A 327 5.99 20.70 7.59
CA PRO A 327 5.29 21.89 7.10
C PRO A 327 5.81 22.34 5.72
N ASP A 328 7.15 22.45 5.56
CA ASP A 328 7.75 22.87 4.31
C ASP A 328 7.46 21.88 3.17
N ILE A 329 7.47 20.57 3.47
CA ILE A 329 7.17 19.50 2.50
C ILE A 329 5.70 19.58 2.05
N VAL A 330 4.76 19.75 2.98
CA VAL A 330 3.33 19.87 2.67
C VAL A 330 3.07 21.17 1.89
N ASP A 331 3.67 22.27 2.29
CA ASP A 331 3.55 23.56 1.58
C ASP A 331 4.13 23.47 0.17
N LEU A 332 5.29 22.83 -0.01
CA LEU A 332 5.91 22.63 -1.30
C LEU A 332 5.03 21.85 -2.27
N PHE A 333 4.46 20.74 -1.82
CA PHE A 333 3.73 19.84 -2.71
C PHE A 333 2.26 20.22 -2.87
N PHE A 334 1.56 20.57 -1.79
CA PHE A 334 0.10 20.67 -1.80
C PHE A 334 -0.46 22.09 -1.70
N LYS A 335 0.24 23.05 -1.08
CA LYS A 335 -0.30 24.40 -0.81
C LYS A 335 -0.41 25.23 -2.10
N ARG A 336 -1.41 24.88 -2.92
CA ARG A 336 -1.72 25.54 -4.19
C ARG A 336 -3.23 25.55 -4.43
N GLY A 337 -3.76 26.59 -5.09
CA GLY A 337 -5.17 26.69 -5.44
C GLY A 337 -6.09 26.61 -4.22
N GLU A 338 -7.02 25.66 -4.22
CA GLU A 338 -8.03 25.48 -3.17
C GLU A 338 -7.50 24.78 -1.89
N PHE A 339 -6.21 24.43 -1.84
CA PHE A 339 -5.64 23.78 -0.67
C PHE A 339 -5.34 24.79 0.44
N THR A 340 -6.22 24.86 1.42
CA THR A 340 -6.18 25.87 2.50
C THR A 340 -5.06 25.63 3.50
N THR A 341 -4.72 26.68 4.28
CA THR A 341 -3.75 26.57 5.38
C THR A 341 -4.20 25.56 6.45
N LEU A 342 -5.52 25.46 6.70
CA LEU A 342 -6.07 24.46 7.63
C LEU A 342 -5.84 23.02 7.11
N ALA A 343 -6.08 22.80 5.83
CA ALA A 343 -5.80 21.52 5.18
C ALA A 343 -4.32 21.14 5.28
N ALA A 344 -3.42 22.10 5.09
CA ALA A 344 -1.98 21.90 5.26
C ALA A 344 -1.65 21.51 6.71
N GLN A 345 -2.20 22.21 7.71
CA GLN A 345 -2.00 21.89 9.13
C GLN A 345 -2.49 20.46 9.46
N HIS A 346 -3.70 20.09 9.01
CA HIS A 346 -4.21 18.72 9.22
C HIS A 346 -3.30 17.68 8.56
N THR A 347 -2.84 17.93 7.34
CA THR A 347 -1.91 17.02 6.64
C THR A 347 -0.58 16.86 7.38
N VAL A 348 -0.01 17.96 7.91
CA VAL A 348 1.21 17.94 8.73
C VAL A 348 1.00 17.14 10.02
N GLN A 349 -0.14 17.33 10.70
CA GLN A 349 -0.47 16.61 11.94
C GLN A 349 -0.57 15.09 11.73
N PHE A 350 -1.08 14.64 10.59
CA PHE A 350 -1.02 13.24 10.21
C PHE A 350 0.40 12.80 9.78
N LEU A 351 1.12 13.62 9.00
CA LEU A 351 2.38 13.24 8.38
C LEU A 351 3.47 12.96 9.42
N ARG A 352 3.59 13.78 10.46
CA ARG A 352 4.63 13.62 11.48
C ARG A 352 4.65 12.25 12.15
N PRO A 353 3.54 11.73 12.69
CA PRO A 353 3.53 10.38 13.24
C PRO A 353 3.49 9.30 12.15
N PHE A 354 2.80 9.48 11.03
CA PHE A 354 2.74 8.45 9.98
C PHE A 354 4.08 8.18 9.31
N ILE A 355 4.95 9.17 9.14
CA ILE A 355 6.28 8.92 8.57
C ILE A 355 7.14 8.02 9.47
N VAL A 356 6.92 8.07 10.79
CA VAL A 356 7.59 7.16 11.74
C VAL A 356 7.16 5.71 11.51
N THR A 357 5.90 5.49 11.08
CA THR A 357 5.46 4.13 10.75
C THR A 357 6.24 3.52 9.59
N VAL A 358 6.73 4.32 8.63
CA VAL A 358 7.55 3.85 7.51
C VAL A 358 8.84 3.21 7.99
N LEU A 359 9.50 3.85 8.98
CA LEU A 359 10.71 3.32 9.59
C LEU A 359 10.44 2.04 10.40
N LEU A 360 9.34 1.99 11.17
CA LEU A 360 9.01 0.85 12.03
C LEU A 360 8.45 -0.35 11.25
N LEU A 361 7.75 -0.09 10.13
CA LEU A 361 7.17 -1.12 9.29
C LEU A 361 8.25 -1.99 8.62
N ALA A 362 9.39 -1.39 8.25
CA ALA A 362 10.45 -2.10 7.54
C ALA A 362 11.02 -3.29 8.35
N PRO A 363 11.47 -3.13 9.60
CA PRO A 363 11.85 -4.27 10.43
C PRO A 363 10.73 -5.29 10.66
N SER A 364 9.49 -4.81 10.83
CA SER A 364 8.33 -5.69 11.01
C SER A 364 8.09 -6.61 9.80
N MET A 365 8.28 -6.11 8.58
CA MET A 365 8.17 -6.90 7.36
C MET A 365 9.29 -7.95 7.25
N VAL A 366 10.53 -7.61 7.62
CA VAL A 366 11.66 -8.56 7.64
C VAL A 366 11.43 -9.64 8.71
N GLN A 367 10.90 -9.27 9.88
CA GLN A 367 10.51 -10.22 10.92
C GLN A 367 9.45 -11.20 10.42
N SER A 368 8.40 -10.71 9.76
CA SER A 368 7.35 -11.55 9.16
C SER A 368 7.91 -12.50 8.10
N ALA A 369 8.86 -12.03 7.27
CA ALA A 369 9.55 -12.86 6.29
C ALA A 369 10.38 -13.97 6.98
N ALA A 370 11.07 -13.64 8.07
CA ALA A 370 11.87 -14.60 8.87
C ALA A 370 10.98 -15.68 9.52
N ILE A 371 9.82 -15.29 10.08
CA ILE A 371 8.84 -16.22 10.66
C ILE A 371 8.30 -17.17 9.60
N ALA A 372 7.97 -16.64 8.41
CA ALA A 372 7.48 -17.43 7.29
C ALA A 372 8.55 -18.41 6.75
N ALA A 373 9.80 -17.95 6.61
CA ALA A 373 10.93 -18.77 6.17
C ALA A 373 11.19 -19.97 7.11
N GLN A 374 11.00 -19.76 8.41
CA GLN A 374 11.13 -20.81 9.44
C GLN A 374 9.85 -21.66 9.63
N ARG A 375 8.81 -21.45 8.80
CA ARG A 375 7.52 -22.14 8.86
C ARG A 375 6.82 -22.05 10.23
N LYS A 376 7.07 -20.98 11.00
CA LYS A 376 6.52 -20.75 12.35
C LYS A 376 5.35 -19.76 12.39
N VAL A 377 4.60 -19.67 11.29
CA VAL A 377 3.46 -18.75 11.18
C VAL A 377 2.34 -19.14 12.17
N LYS A 378 2.12 -20.45 12.37
CA LYS A 378 1.10 -20.95 13.30
C LYS A 378 1.41 -20.57 14.75
N GLU A 379 2.66 -20.71 15.16
CA GLU A 379 3.13 -20.36 16.50
C GLU A 379 3.14 -18.85 16.74
N ASN A 380 3.31 -18.04 15.67
CA ASN A 380 3.26 -16.59 15.77
C ASN A 380 1.80 -16.04 15.79
N PHE A 381 0.84 -16.82 15.35
CA PHE A 381 -0.57 -16.38 15.23
C PHE A 381 -1.14 -15.77 16.53
N PRO A 382 -0.96 -16.35 17.73
CA PRO A 382 -1.47 -15.75 18.97
C PRO A 382 -0.89 -14.35 19.26
N TYR A 383 0.39 -14.12 18.95
CA TYR A 383 1.06 -12.84 19.15
C TYR A 383 0.50 -11.78 18.18
N ALA A 384 0.35 -12.15 16.91
CA ALA A 384 -0.24 -11.28 15.91
C ALA A 384 -1.72 -10.94 16.21
N LEU A 385 -2.49 -11.93 16.67
CA LEU A 385 -3.89 -11.73 17.08
C LEU A 385 -3.98 -10.78 18.29
N CYS A 386 -3.12 -10.95 19.29
CA CYS A 386 -3.06 -10.07 20.45
C CYS A 386 -2.74 -8.63 20.03
N ALA A 387 -1.73 -8.40 19.16
CA ALA A 387 -1.41 -7.08 18.65
C ALA A 387 -2.60 -6.45 17.91
N SER A 388 -3.24 -7.21 17.03
CA SER A 388 -4.43 -6.76 16.28
C SER A 388 -5.61 -6.42 17.19
N ALA A 389 -5.89 -7.24 18.20
CA ALA A 389 -6.99 -7.01 19.14
C ALA A 389 -6.76 -5.76 19.99
N VAL A 390 -5.55 -5.59 20.53
CA VAL A 390 -5.19 -4.38 21.30
C VAL A 390 -5.30 -3.13 20.42
N PHE A 391 -4.81 -3.19 19.19
CA PHE A 391 -4.91 -2.08 18.24
C PHE A 391 -6.37 -1.74 17.90
N PHE A 392 -7.21 -2.75 17.65
CA PHE A 392 -8.64 -2.58 17.37
C PHE A 392 -9.37 -1.92 18.55
N ILE A 393 -9.15 -2.39 19.78
CA ILE A 393 -9.73 -1.81 20.99
C ILE A 393 -9.25 -0.36 21.19
N ALA A 394 -7.95 -0.13 20.98
CA ALA A 394 -7.39 1.22 21.11
C ALA A 394 -8.03 2.21 20.11
N ILE A 395 -8.27 1.78 18.87
CA ILE A 395 -8.98 2.58 17.85
C ILE A 395 -10.38 2.94 18.33
N LEU A 396 -11.15 1.94 18.77
CA LEU A 396 -12.53 2.14 19.25
C LEU A 396 -12.63 3.10 20.44
N CYS A 397 -11.67 3.03 21.35
CA CYS A 397 -11.71 3.82 22.58
C CYS A 397 -11.11 5.23 22.43
N LEU A 398 -10.02 5.35 21.63
CA LEU A 398 -9.21 6.56 21.67
C LEU A 398 -9.53 7.52 20.51
N ILE A 399 -9.90 7.06 19.33
CA ILE A 399 -10.28 7.97 18.24
C ILE A 399 -11.50 8.82 18.58
N PRO A 400 -12.61 8.28 19.14
CA PRO A 400 -13.75 9.11 19.51
C PRO A 400 -13.45 10.15 20.60
N ARG A 401 -12.47 9.88 21.48
CA ARG A 401 -12.10 10.78 22.60
C ARG A 401 -11.09 11.86 22.19
N TYR A 402 -10.10 11.51 21.39
CA TYR A 402 -8.94 12.36 21.08
C TYR A 402 -8.92 12.89 19.65
N GLY A 403 -9.91 12.48 18.83
CA GLY A 403 -10.08 12.96 17.46
C GLY A 403 -9.27 12.19 16.40
N ALA A 404 -9.38 12.64 15.15
CA ALA A 404 -8.90 11.95 13.96
C ALA A 404 -7.37 11.67 13.96
N PHE A 405 -6.59 12.61 14.47
CA PHE A 405 -5.12 12.49 14.47
C PHE A 405 -4.60 11.35 15.35
N MET A 406 -5.41 10.92 16.33
CA MET A 406 -5.06 9.80 17.21
C MET A 406 -4.79 8.51 16.42
N TYR A 407 -5.43 8.34 15.25
CA TYR A 407 -5.16 7.21 14.37
C TYR A 407 -3.68 7.09 13.96
N ALA A 408 -3.03 8.21 13.65
CA ALA A 408 -1.63 8.20 13.27
C ALA A 408 -0.71 7.78 14.43
N TYR A 409 -0.99 8.26 15.65
CA TYR A 409 -0.25 7.86 16.86
C TYR A 409 -0.51 6.40 17.23
N LEU A 410 -1.76 5.93 17.11
CA LEU A 410 -2.10 4.53 17.32
C LEU A 410 -1.40 3.61 16.32
N SER A 411 -1.23 4.05 15.07
CA SER A 411 -0.49 3.27 14.06
C SER A 411 0.98 3.09 14.45
N VAL A 412 1.63 4.12 15.01
CA VAL A 412 2.98 4.02 15.58
C VAL A 412 2.97 3.07 16.78
N GLY A 413 2.06 3.27 17.73
CA GLY A 413 1.93 2.42 18.94
C GLY A 413 1.68 0.95 18.60
N GLY A 414 0.83 0.70 17.60
CA GLY A 414 0.55 -0.66 17.10
C GLY A 414 1.79 -1.37 16.53
N LEU A 415 2.62 -0.64 15.76
CA LEU A 415 3.88 -1.18 15.25
C LEU A 415 4.91 -1.41 16.36
N VAL A 416 5.00 -0.53 17.36
CA VAL A 416 5.86 -0.72 18.53
C VAL A 416 5.41 -1.95 19.34
N LEU A 417 4.11 -2.08 19.60
CA LEU A 417 3.55 -3.25 20.28
C LEU A 417 3.81 -4.53 19.49
N GLY A 418 3.54 -4.51 18.16
CA GLY A 418 3.83 -5.64 17.29
C GLY A 418 5.30 -6.04 17.28
N GLY A 419 6.20 -5.05 17.24
CA GLY A 419 7.65 -5.26 17.35
C GLY A 419 8.05 -5.89 18.68
N TYR A 420 7.47 -5.45 19.79
CA TYR A 420 7.70 -6.04 21.13
C TYR A 420 7.18 -7.49 21.22
N LEU A 421 5.97 -7.75 20.74
CA LEU A 421 5.40 -9.11 20.71
C LEU A 421 6.21 -10.04 19.80
N ASN A 422 6.68 -9.55 18.66
CA ASN A 422 7.60 -10.29 17.80
C ASN A 422 8.94 -10.58 18.54
N TYR A 423 9.49 -9.61 19.29
CA TYR A 423 10.69 -9.85 20.10
C TYR A 423 10.48 -11.00 21.10
N LEU A 424 9.34 -11.02 21.82
CA LEU A 424 9.00 -12.12 22.74
C LEU A 424 8.89 -13.46 22.00
N PHE A 425 8.26 -13.46 20.82
CA PHE A 425 8.17 -14.64 19.97
C PHE A 425 9.53 -15.16 19.53
N PHE A 426 10.40 -14.28 19.01
CA PHE A 426 11.75 -14.67 18.56
C PHE A 426 12.61 -15.17 19.71
N ARG A 427 12.56 -14.52 20.88
CA ARG A 427 13.28 -14.97 22.07
C ARG A 427 12.92 -16.42 22.45
N LYS A 428 11.67 -16.82 22.28
CA LYS A 428 11.17 -18.16 22.60
C LYS A 428 11.42 -19.18 21.48
N HIS A 429 11.18 -18.81 20.24
CA HIS A 429 11.12 -19.74 19.11
C HIS A 429 12.30 -19.67 18.15
N LEU A 430 13.04 -18.56 18.12
CA LEU A 430 14.16 -18.29 17.22
C LEU A 430 15.32 -17.58 17.97
N PRO A 431 15.85 -18.17 19.06
CA PRO A 431 16.81 -17.49 19.96
C PRO A 431 18.15 -17.16 19.29
N PHE A 432 18.44 -17.73 18.12
CA PHE A 432 19.66 -17.47 17.35
C PHE A 432 19.59 -16.16 16.54
N VAL A 433 18.42 -15.50 16.47
CA VAL A 433 18.27 -14.21 15.77
C VAL A 433 18.53 -13.06 16.74
N SER A 434 19.50 -12.20 16.41
CA SER A 434 19.96 -11.12 17.29
C SER A 434 19.13 -9.84 17.10
N PHE A 435 18.08 -9.67 17.91
CA PHE A 435 17.32 -8.40 17.95
C PHE A 435 18.09 -7.24 18.58
N LYS A 436 19.00 -7.52 19.51
CA LYS A 436 19.78 -6.49 20.19
C LYS A 436 20.60 -5.66 19.20
N GLU A 437 21.26 -6.32 18.24
CA GLU A 437 22.05 -5.63 17.22
C GLU A 437 21.18 -4.75 16.34
N MET A 438 20.02 -5.24 15.91
CA MET A 438 19.07 -4.48 15.10
C MET A 438 18.61 -3.19 15.81
N TYR A 439 18.23 -3.28 17.11
CA TYR A 439 17.80 -2.10 17.87
C TYR A 439 18.96 -1.16 18.17
N LEU A 440 20.18 -1.66 18.37
CA LEU A 440 21.38 -0.82 18.52
C LEU A 440 21.70 -0.06 17.23
N ASP A 441 21.58 -0.70 16.06
CA ASP A 441 21.74 -0.03 14.77
C ASP A 441 20.68 1.05 14.57
N LEU A 442 19.42 0.77 14.91
CA LEU A 442 18.33 1.75 14.87
C LEU A 442 18.62 2.94 15.78
N ALA A 443 19.00 2.70 17.03
CA ALA A 443 19.31 3.76 17.99
C ALA A 443 20.50 4.61 17.54
N LYS A 444 21.60 3.99 17.11
CA LYS A 444 22.80 4.69 16.62
C LYS A 444 22.47 5.58 15.41
N LEU A 445 21.78 5.01 14.42
CA LEU A 445 21.40 5.77 13.22
C LEU A 445 20.45 6.90 13.56
N THR A 446 19.49 6.69 14.46
CA THR A 446 18.57 7.76 14.89
C THR A 446 19.34 8.89 15.58
N ILE A 447 20.27 8.60 16.49
CA ILE A 447 21.10 9.62 17.17
C ILE A 447 21.93 10.43 16.16
N LEU A 448 22.60 9.75 15.21
CA LEU A 448 23.39 10.43 14.17
C LEU A 448 22.51 11.32 13.27
N ASN A 449 21.32 10.84 12.92
CA ASN A 449 20.37 11.62 12.13
C ASN A 449 19.84 12.83 12.90
N LEU A 450 19.59 12.72 14.20
CA LEU A 450 19.24 13.87 15.04
C LEU A 450 20.37 14.87 15.12
N GLY A 451 21.64 14.43 15.20
CA GLY A 451 22.80 15.31 15.11
C GLY A 451 22.88 16.05 13.78
N ALA A 452 22.70 15.35 12.66
CA ALA A 452 22.66 15.97 11.33
C ALA A 452 21.47 16.96 11.20
N LEU A 453 20.32 16.62 11.81
CA LEU A 453 19.14 17.49 11.83
C LEU A 453 19.40 18.79 12.57
N LEU A 454 20.14 18.78 13.67
CA LEU A 454 20.53 20.01 14.40
C LEU A 454 21.29 20.97 13.49
N CYS A 455 22.23 20.49 12.67
CA CYS A 455 22.92 21.31 11.68
C CYS A 455 21.93 21.96 10.69
N ALA A 456 21.02 21.19 10.14
CA ALA A 456 20.01 21.70 9.22
C ALA A 456 19.03 22.69 9.90
N ALA A 457 18.68 22.46 11.15
CA ALA A 457 17.80 23.34 11.92
C ALA A 457 18.47 24.71 12.22
N ILE A 458 19.76 24.70 12.55
CA ILE A 458 20.55 25.94 12.73
C ILE A 458 20.58 26.73 11.41
N VAL A 459 20.85 26.06 10.29
CA VAL A 459 20.84 26.70 8.96
C VAL A 459 19.49 27.31 8.65
N LYS A 460 18.39 26.57 8.94
CA LYS A 460 17.01 27.09 8.76
C LYS A 460 16.75 28.35 9.60
N GLY A 461 17.30 28.43 10.82
CA GLY A 461 17.16 29.60 11.69
C GLY A 461 17.92 30.84 11.22
N ILE A 462 18.99 30.66 10.43
CA ILE A 462 19.83 31.74 9.88
C ILE A 462 19.30 32.20 8.52
N LEU A 463 18.66 31.33 7.75
CA LEU A 463 18.13 31.68 6.43
C LEU A 463 17.00 32.71 6.55
N PRO A 464 17.00 33.75 5.68
CA PRO A 464 15.82 34.62 5.60
C PRO A 464 14.59 33.83 5.21
N PRO A 465 13.37 34.34 5.48
CA PRO A 465 12.12 33.65 5.12
C PRO A 465 12.06 33.46 3.62
N SER A 466 12.58 32.32 3.18
CA SER A 466 12.62 31.86 1.79
C SER A 466 11.48 30.89 1.53
N GLY A 467 11.09 30.70 0.28
CA GLY A 467 10.04 29.76 -0.08
C GLY A 467 10.35 28.31 0.35
N ALA A 468 9.33 27.50 0.58
CA ALA A 468 9.44 26.11 1.04
C ALA A 468 10.44 25.27 0.22
N PHE A 469 10.48 25.47 -1.10
CA PHE A 469 11.43 24.79 -1.99
C PHE A 469 12.90 25.06 -1.61
N LEU A 470 13.24 26.34 -1.43
CA LEU A 470 14.64 26.75 -1.14
C LEU A 470 15.06 26.27 0.26
N ASN A 471 14.14 26.35 1.23
CA ASN A 471 14.36 25.82 2.57
C ASN A 471 14.68 24.33 2.56
N ILE A 472 13.86 23.52 1.86
CA ILE A 472 14.07 22.08 1.76
C ILE A 472 15.37 21.76 1.04
N LEU A 473 15.70 22.48 -0.05
CA LEU A 473 16.92 22.25 -0.82
C LEU A 473 18.18 22.55 0.00
N ILE A 474 18.26 23.75 0.57
CA ILE A 474 19.45 24.16 1.33
C ILE A 474 19.59 23.32 2.60
N CYS A 475 18.54 23.25 3.42
CA CYS A 475 18.60 22.48 4.66
C CYS A 475 18.80 20.98 4.40
N GLY A 476 18.24 20.45 3.31
CA GLY A 476 18.45 19.07 2.87
C GLY A 476 19.91 18.79 2.51
N LEU A 477 20.58 19.70 1.80
CA LEU A 477 22.01 19.58 1.49
C LEU A 477 22.86 19.57 2.77
N PHE A 478 22.62 20.49 3.69
CA PHE A 478 23.34 20.53 4.97
C PHE A 478 23.07 19.29 5.82
N TYR A 479 21.82 18.82 5.85
CA TYR A 479 21.46 17.59 6.53
C TYR A 479 22.20 16.38 5.96
N MET A 480 22.21 16.21 4.63
CA MET A 480 22.91 15.10 3.96
C MET A 480 24.43 15.19 4.14
N ALA A 481 25.01 16.40 4.08
CA ALA A 481 26.44 16.60 4.34
C ALA A 481 26.81 16.25 5.79
N GLY A 482 26.03 16.72 6.76
CA GLY A 482 26.20 16.38 8.18
C GLY A 482 26.08 14.87 8.43
N LEU A 483 25.07 14.24 7.86
CA LEU A 483 24.86 12.80 7.96
C LEU A 483 26.00 12.00 7.32
N PHE A 484 26.47 12.41 6.15
CA PHE A 484 27.63 11.79 5.48
C PHE A 484 28.89 11.87 6.35
N LEU A 485 29.18 13.00 6.94
CA LEU A 485 30.32 13.19 7.83
C LEU A 485 30.21 12.28 9.07
N LEU A 486 29.07 12.32 9.77
CA LEU A 486 28.83 11.52 10.98
C LEU A 486 28.84 10.02 10.71
N THR A 487 28.25 9.56 9.62
CA THR A 487 28.22 8.13 9.27
C THR A 487 29.58 7.63 8.75
N SER A 488 30.38 8.50 8.10
CA SER A 488 31.73 8.15 7.67
C SER A 488 32.68 7.98 8.87
N GLN A 489 32.63 8.90 9.83
CA GLN A 489 33.44 8.83 11.06
C GLN A 489 33.12 7.59 11.92
N THR A 490 31.85 7.17 11.98
CA THR A 490 31.43 5.99 12.74
C THR A 490 31.59 4.66 11.99
N GLY A 491 32.05 4.69 10.74
CA GLY A 491 32.24 3.50 9.92
C GLY A 491 30.94 2.88 9.39
N LEU A 492 29.77 3.43 9.74
CA LEU A 492 28.47 2.91 9.30
C LEU A 492 28.27 3.08 7.78
N LEU A 493 28.78 4.15 7.20
CA LEU A 493 28.75 4.36 5.76
C LEU A 493 29.56 3.27 5.02
N LYS A 494 30.75 2.92 5.54
CA LYS A 494 31.58 1.83 4.98
C LYS A 494 30.84 0.51 5.05
N ARG A 495 30.21 0.20 6.21
CA ARG A 495 29.38 -1.01 6.39
C ARG A 495 28.20 -1.03 5.38
N PHE A 496 27.54 0.11 5.16
CA PHE A 496 26.45 0.21 4.17
C PHE A 496 26.97 -0.03 2.74
N LEU A 497 28.06 0.61 2.33
CA LEU A 497 28.63 0.42 0.98
C LEU A 497 29.10 -1.02 0.74
N GLN A 498 29.64 -1.68 1.74
CA GLN A 498 29.98 -3.09 1.67
C GLN A 498 28.73 -3.96 1.55
N SER A 499 27.65 -3.61 2.25
CA SER A 499 26.39 -4.35 2.20
C SER A 499 25.65 -4.24 0.87
N VAL A 500 25.88 -3.19 0.09
CA VAL A 500 25.27 -3.03 -1.25
C VAL A 500 26.09 -3.70 -2.35
N ARG A 501 27.39 -3.98 -2.09
CA ARG A 501 28.29 -4.62 -3.07
C ARG A 501 28.30 -6.16 -3.01
N GLY A 502 27.91 -6.74 -1.90
CA GLY A 502 27.82 -8.18 -1.68
C GLY A 502 26.39 -8.67 -1.77
#